data_98113a9ce5963b5e69b3edb56dfc78ac
#
_entry.id   98113a9ce5963b5e69b3edb56dfc78ac
#
_cell.length_a   1.000
_cell.length_b   1.000
_cell.length_c   1.000
_cell.angle_alpha   90.00
_cell.angle_beta   90.00
_cell.angle_gamma   90.00
#
_symmetry.space_group_name_H-M   'P 1'
#
loop_
_entity.id
_entity.type
_entity.pdbx_description
1 polymer ?
#
loop_
_entity_poly.entity_id
_entity_poly.type
_entity_poly.pdbx_seq_one_letter_code
_entity_poly.pdbx_strand_id
1 'polypeptide(L)'
;MWAAVIYLTPNPPENSGTCFFKNDQGQLKGQGRGPAYKDSVLDSGSEWKPHLQVENIYNRCILYHGDLYHAPTVSYFGNSKQSGRLTQVGFFYAEL
;
A
#
# COMPACT_ATOMS: atom_id res chain seq x y z
N MET A 1 10.30 -10.72 7.03
CA MET A 1 10.07 -10.90 5.58
C MET A 1 9.97 -9.54 4.92
N TRP A 2 10.56 -9.41 3.77
CA TRP A 2 10.51 -8.21 2.95
C TRP A 2 9.49 -8.37 1.84
N ALA A 3 8.86 -7.28 1.47
CA ALA A 3 7.95 -7.23 0.34
C ALA A 3 8.48 -6.25 -0.71
N ALA A 4 8.31 -6.61 -1.97
CA ALA A 4 8.61 -5.76 -3.11
C ALA A 4 7.34 -5.57 -3.93
N VAL A 5 7.03 -4.35 -4.31
CA VAL A 5 5.88 -4.05 -5.16
C VAL A 5 6.35 -3.17 -6.31
N ILE A 6 6.02 -3.58 -7.52
CA ILE A 6 6.30 -2.81 -8.72
C ILE A 6 4.96 -2.34 -9.30
N TYR A 7 4.83 -1.04 -9.50
CA TYR A 7 3.61 -0.46 -10.08
C TYR A 7 3.69 -0.54 -11.60
N LEU A 8 2.70 -1.17 -12.22
CA LEU A 8 2.69 -1.46 -13.65
C LEU A 8 1.49 -0.85 -14.39
N THR A 9 0.69 -0.03 -13.73
CA THR A 9 -0.42 0.67 -14.39
C THR A 9 0.11 1.92 -15.08
N PRO A 10 -0.03 2.04 -16.42
CA PRO A 10 0.30 3.30 -17.10
C PRO A 10 -0.69 4.40 -16.70
N ASN A 11 -0.20 5.60 -16.47
CA ASN A 11 -1.02 6.76 -16.14
C ASN A 11 -2.02 6.49 -14.99
N PRO A 12 -1.55 6.04 -13.82
CA PRO A 12 -2.46 5.73 -12.72
C PRO A 12 -3.09 7.01 -12.16
N PRO A 13 -4.28 6.88 -11.54
CA PRO A 13 -4.87 8.04 -10.85
C PRO A 13 -4.02 8.47 -9.67
N GLU A 14 -4.21 9.73 -9.25
CA GLU A 14 -3.62 10.22 -8.02
C GLU A 14 -4.14 9.42 -6.81
N ASN A 15 -3.34 9.34 -5.76
CA ASN A 15 -3.68 8.65 -4.51
C ASN A 15 -4.03 7.17 -4.72
N SER A 16 -3.37 6.51 -5.66
CA SER A 16 -3.62 5.10 -5.97
C SER A 16 -2.44 4.19 -5.65
N GLY A 17 -1.49 4.67 -4.89
CA GLY A 17 -0.30 3.89 -4.50
C GLY A 17 -0.51 3.09 -3.23
N THR A 18 0.47 3.16 -2.34
CA THR A 18 0.49 2.43 -1.07
C THR A 18 0.60 3.42 0.07
N CYS A 19 -0.19 3.19 1.11
CA CYS A 19 -0.12 3.99 2.33
C CYS A 19 0.37 3.13 3.48
N PHE A 20 1.29 3.68 4.26
CA PHE A 20 1.79 3.10 5.50
C PHE A 20 1.16 3.84 6.67
N PHE A 21 0.85 3.12 7.74
CA PHE A 21 0.03 3.64 8.83
C PHE A 21 0.70 3.50 10.18
N LYS A 22 0.27 4.35 11.09
CA LYS A 22 0.42 4.14 12.53
C LYS A 22 -0.92 3.70 13.10
N ASN A 23 -0.88 2.79 14.07
CA ASN A 23 -2.07 2.46 14.85
C ASN A 23 -2.37 3.57 15.87
N ASP A 24 -3.42 3.39 16.67
CA ASP A 24 -3.82 4.37 17.70
C ASP A 24 -2.79 4.55 18.81
N GLN A 25 -1.82 3.65 18.94
CA GLN A 25 -0.71 3.73 19.90
C GLN A 25 0.57 4.28 19.27
N GLY A 26 0.51 4.73 18.02
CA GLY A 26 1.66 5.28 17.32
C GLY A 26 2.64 4.23 16.77
N GLN A 27 2.26 2.97 16.77
CA GLN A 27 3.11 1.89 16.26
C GLN A 27 3.01 1.80 14.75
N LEU A 28 4.15 1.58 14.08
CA LEU A 28 4.24 1.46 12.62
C LEU A 28 4.11 0.03 12.13
N LYS A 29 4.38 -0.94 12.99
CA LYS A 29 4.39 -2.35 12.62
C LYS A 29 3.84 -3.22 13.72
N GLY A 30 3.38 -4.41 13.36
CA GLY A 30 2.88 -5.39 14.31
C GLY A 30 2.27 -6.57 13.61
N GLN A 31 1.75 -7.49 14.42
CA GLN A 31 0.99 -8.62 13.90
C GLN A 31 -0.49 -8.27 13.86
N GLY A 32 -1.18 -8.83 12.90
CA GLY A 32 -2.61 -8.64 12.77
C GLY A 32 -2.96 -7.78 11.56
N ARG A 33 -4.20 -7.40 11.51
CA ARG A 33 -4.73 -6.67 10.36
C ARG A 33 -4.35 -5.21 10.41
N GLY A 34 -4.01 -4.67 9.26
CA GLY A 34 -3.97 -3.24 9.05
C GLY A 34 -5.38 -2.66 8.92
N PRO A 35 -5.48 -1.42 8.41
CA PRO A 35 -6.77 -0.76 8.30
C PRO A 35 -7.72 -1.49 7.36
N ALA A 36 -9.02 -1.50 7.74
CA ALA A 36 -10.09 -1.95 6.88
C ALA A 36 -10.77 -0.73 6.26
N TYR A 37 -11.08 -0.82 4.98
CA TYR A 37 -11.67 0.29 4.25
C TYR A 37 -12.57 -0.22 3.12
N LYS A 38 -13.48 0.64 2.68
CA LYS A 38 -14.38 0.30 1.58
C LYS A 38 -13.87 0.85 0.26
N ASP A 39 -13.63 2.16 0.18
CA ASP A 39 -13.21 2.82 -1.06
C ASP A 39 -11.80 3.38 -0.98
N SER A 40 -11.47 4.04 0.11
CA SER A 40 -10.13 4.58 0.32
C SER A 40 -9.69 4.32 1.75
N VAL A 41 -8.44 3.91 1.89
CA VAL A 41 -7.84 3.68 3.20
C VAL A 41 -7.70 4.99 4.00
N LEU A 42 -7.72 6.12 3.33
CA LEU A 42 -7.68 7.43 4.00
C LEU A 42 -8.95 7.69 4.81
N ASP A 43 -10.02 6.94 4.52
CA ASP A 43 -11.31 7.05 5.21
C ASP A 43 -11.51 5.93 6.24
N SER A 44 -10.44 5.24 6.63
CA SER A 44 -10.54 4.06 7.51
C SER A 44 -10.83 4.36 8.98
N GLY A 45 -10.98 5.62 9.34
CA GLY A 45 -11.36 6.04 10.69
C GLY A 45 -10.18 6.50 11.54
N SER A 46 -10.46 6.80 12.82
CA SER A 46 -9.48 7.41 13.71
C SER A 46 -8.47 6.43 14.30
N GLU A 47 -8.69 5.13 14.17
CA GLU A 47 -7.78 4.11 14.71
C GLU A 47 -6.48 4.01 13.93
N TRP A 48 -6.48 4.43 12.69
CA TRP A 48 -5.34 4.35 11.80
C TRP A 48 -5.01 5.73 11.27
N LYS A 49 -3.76 6.12 11.41
CA LYS A 49 -3.28 7.42 10.92
C LYS A 49 -2.30 7.18 9.80
N PRO A 50 -2.51 7.80 8.63
CA PRO A 50 -1.52 7.74 7.57
C PRO A 50 -0.18 8.27 8.05
N HIS A 51 0.88 7.53 7.77
CA HIS A 51 2.24 7.91 8.13
C HIS A 51 3.05 8.31 6.91
N LEU A 52 2.95 7.50 5.85
CA LEU A 52 3.67 7.74 4.60
C LEU A 52 2.83 7.23 3.45
N GLN A 53 2.67 8.04 2.43
CA GLN A 53 2.03 7.64 1.18
C GLN A 53 3.08 7.57 0.09
N VAL A 54 3.09 6.46 -0.65
CA VAL A 54 3.92 6.29 -1.82
C VAL A 54 3.02 6.32 -3.05
N GLU A 55 3.26 7.27 -3.94
CA GLU A 55 2.44 7.41 -5.14
C GLU A 55 2.66 6.27 -6.11
N ASN A 56 1.56 5.88 -6.76
CA ASN A 56 1.61 4.94 -7.87
C ASN A 56 2.20 5.65 -9.08
N ILE A 57 3.44 5.31 -9.40
CA ILE A 57 4.14 5.81 -10.58
C ILE A 57 4.56 4.60 -11.37
N TYR A 58 4.22 4.57 -12.65
CA TYR A 58 4.56 3.46 -13.52
C TYR A 58 6.03 3.09 -13.40
N ASN A 59 6.28 1.81 -13.24
CA ASN A 59 7.61 1.21 -13.12
C ASN A 59 8.36 1.54 -11.82
N ARG A 60 7.73 2.20 -10.85
CA ARG A 60 8.31 2.37 -9.52
C ARG A 60 8.30 1.05 -8.78
N CYS A 61 9.43 0.70 -8.18
CA CYS A 61 9.55 -0.43 -7.26
C CYS A 61 9.71 0.08 -5.84
N ILE A 62 8.92 -0.43 -4.91
CA ILE A 62 9.09 -0.15 -3.49
C ILE A 62 9.44 -1.44 -2.75
N LEU A 63 10.35 -1.30 -1.78
CA LEU A 63 10.75 -2.38 -0.90
C LEU A 63 10.43 -1.97 0.53
N TYR A 64 9.79 -2.85 1.28
CA TYR A 64 9.46 -2.56 2.67
C TYR A 64 9.38 -3.85 3.48
N HIS A 65 9.53 -3.70 4.79
CA HIS A 65 9.37 -4.82 5.71
C HIS A 65 7.89 -5.20 5.80
N GLY A 66 7.60 -6.49 5.64
CA GLY A 66 6.21 -6.96 5.56
C GLY A 66 5.39 -6.75 6.82
N ASP A 67 6.04 -6.50 7.97
CA ASP A 67 5.34 -6.23 9.23
C ASP A 67 4.82 -4.80 9.34
N LEU A 68 5.22 -3.90 8.46
CA LEU A 68 4.69 -2.54 8.45
C LEU A 68 3.21 -2.54 8.12
N TYR A 69 2.42 -1.76 8.89
CA TYR A 69 1.01 -1.59 8.56
C TYR A 69 0.89 -0.83 7.26
N HIS A 70 0.27 -1.44 6.27
CA HIS A 70 0.18 -0.87 4.93
C HIS A 70 -1.07 -1.36 4.21
N ALA A 71 -1.51 -0.59 3.23
CA ALA A 71 -2.61 -0.97 2.36
C ALA A 71 -2.53 -0.15 1.08
N PRO A 72 -3.15 -0.61 -0.02
CA PRO A 72 -3.35 0.25 -1.18
C PRO A 72 -4.15 1.47 -0.77
N THR A 73 -3.79 2.65 -1.27
CA THR A 73 -4.46 3.88 -0.87
C THR A 73 -5.95 3.85 -1.24
N VAL A 74 -6.28 3.27 -2.40
CA VAL A 74 -7.65 2.98 -2.80
C VAL A 74 -7.78 1.48 -3.08
N SER A 75 -8.97 0.92 -2.84
CA SER A 75 -9.16 -0.52 -3.00
C SER A 75 -9.07 -0.95 -4.46
N TYR A 76 -9.57 -0.14 -5.36
CA TYR A 76 -9.48 -0.44 -6.79
C TYR A 76 -9.66 0.84 -7.61
N PHE A 77 -9.26 0.78 -8.86
CA PHE A 77 -9.51 1.82 -9.85
C PHE A 77 -9.51 1.19 -11.24
N GLY A 78 -10.11 1.92 -12.19
CA GLY A 78 -10.23 1.44 -13.56
C GLY A 78 -11.22 0.28 -13.70
N ASN A 79 -11.47 -0.15 -14.91
CA ASN A 79 -12.44 -1.21 -15.21
C ASN A 79 -11.92 -2.22 -16.23
N SER A 80 -10.63 -2.19 -16.52
CA SER A 80 -10.01 -3.11 -17.47
C SER A 80 -8.58 -3.42 -17.04
N LYS A 81 -7.94 -4.38 -17.71
CA LYS A 81 -6.53 -4.69 -17.48
C LYS A 81 -5.62 -3.52 -17.79
N GLN A 82 -6.00 -2.67 -18.72
CA GLN A 82 -5.21 -1.51 -19.13
C GLN A 82 -5.39 -0.31 -18.21
N SER A 83 -6.56 -0.15 -17.60
CA SER A 83 -6.87 0.99 -16.75
C SER A 83 -6.93 0.67 -15.27
N GLY A 84 -6.96 -0.61 -14.90
CA GLY A 84 -7.03 -1.06 -13.51
C GLY A 84 -5.68 -1.07 -12.82
N ARG A 85 -5.71 -1.41 -11.53
CA ARG A 85 -4.49 -1.59 -10.74
C ARG A 85 -3.75 -2.83 -11.22
N LEU A 86 -2.51 -2.64 -11.64
CA LEU A 86 -1.63 -3.73 -12.02
C LEU A 86 -0.33 -3.58 -11.24
N THR A 87 0.02 -4.61 -10.48
CA THR A 87 1.27 -4.64 -9.73
C THR A 87 1.91 -6.02 -9.84
N GLN A 88 3.22 -6.05 -9.73
CA GLN A 88 3.96 -7.27 -9.48
C GLN A 88 4.43 -7.25 -8.03
N VAL A 89 4.17 -8.32 -7.29
CA VAL A 89 4.49 -8.41 -5.87
C VAL A 89 5.43 -9.58 -5.65
N GLY A 90 6.47 -9.37 -4.86
CA GLY A 90 7.39 -10.40 -4.44
C GLY A 90 7.61 -10.36 -2.94
N PHE A 91 7.88 -11.52 -2.35
CA PHE A 91 8.22 -11.65 -0.93
C PHE A 91 9.53 -12.41 -0.80
N PHE A 92 10.38 -11.98 0.12
CA PHE A 92 11.68 -12.62 0.29
C PHE A 92 12.22 -12.39 1.69
N TYR A 93 13.21 -13.20 2.04
CA TYR A 93 13.96 -13.04 3.28
C TYR A 93 15.36 -12.54 2.93
N ALA A 94 15.83 -11.57 3.70
CA ALA A 94 17.16 -11.01 3.52
C ALA A 94 17.75 -10.70 4.89
N GLU A 95 19.04 -10.95 5.03
CA GLU A 95 19.85 -10.48 6.17
C GLU A 95 20.60 -9.25 5.70
N LEU A 96 20.38 -8.14 6.40
CA LEU A 96 21.00 -6.87 6.06
C LEU A 96 21.98 -6.41 7.13
#